data_5c7bb8e4a368af48789a188be241ef7d
#
_entry.id   5c7bb8e4a368af48789a188be241ef7d
#
_cell.length_a   1.000
_cell.length_b   1.000
_cell.length_c   1.000
_cell.angle_alpha   90.00
_cell.angle_beta   90.00
_cell.angle_gamma   90.00
#
_symmetry.space_group_name_H-M   'P 1'
#
loop_
_entity.id
_entity.type
_entity.pdbx_description
1 polymer ?
#
loop_
_entity_poly.entity_id
_entity_poly.type
_entity_poly.pdbx_seq_one_letter_code
_entity_poly.pdbx_strand_id
1 'polypeptide(L)'
;MIELYTAPTPNGHKASCVLEELGLEYEVKPINISEGDQHTPEFRAINPNGRIPAIVDRDAGNLAVFESGAIMIYLAEKTGKLLPSDIAGRSRVIQWVMFQMGGIGPMMGQANVFFRYFPEKLQPAIDRYQNECRRLFEVLDSH
;
A
#
# COMPACT_ATOMS: atom_id res chain seq x y z
N MET A 1 11.51 16.71 -4.76
CA MET A 1 12.13 15.46 -4.22
C MET A 1 11.16 14.77 -3.28
N ILE A 2 10.99 13.44 -3.43
CA ILE A 2 10.09 12.63 -2.61
C ILE A 2 10.92 11.82 -1.62
N GLU A 3 10.53 11.80 -0.36
CA GLU A 3 11.05 10.87 0.64
C GLU A 3 10.06 9.71 0.80
N LEU A 4 10.54 8.47 0.67
CA LEU A 4 9.75 7.26 0.84
C LEU A 4 10.10 6.57 2.15
N TYR A 5 9.20 6.61 3.09
CA TYR A 5 9.28 5.92 4.38
C TYR A 5 8.70 4.52 4.22
N THR A 6 9.55 3.50 4.24
CA THR A 6 9.15 2.14 3.85
C THR A 6 9.97 1.05 4.54
N ALA A 7 9.51 -0.19 4.38
CA ALA A 7 10.20 -1.42 4.74
C ALA A 7 10.00 -2.45 3.61
N PRO A 8 10.85 -3.50 3.50
CA PRO A 8 10.76 -4.52 2.45
C PRO A 8 9.57 -5.46 2.66
N THR A 9 8.38 -4.94 2.44
CA THR A 9 7.10 -5.65 2.57
C THR A 9 6.27 -5.45 1.31
N PRO A 10 5.26 -6.30 1.05
CA PRO A 10 4.36 -6.11 -0.11
C PRO A 10 3.70 -4.73 -0.15
N ASN A 11 3.40 -4.13 1.01
CA ASN A 11 2.83 -2.79 1.06
C ASN A 11 3.86 -1.71 0.70
N GLY A 12 5.10 -1.85 1.18
CA GLY A 12 6.20 -0.95 0.84
C GLY A 12 6.53 -0.98 -0.65
N HIS A 13 6.57 -2.17 -1.22
CA HIS A 13 6.87 -2.37 -2.65
C HIS A 13 5.84 -1.69 -3.57
N LYS A 14 4.57 -1.58 -3.18
CA LYS A 14 3.59 -0.86 -4.00
C LYS A 14 4.00 0.60 -4.27
N ALA A 15 4.48 1.28 -3.26
CA ALA A 15 4.92 2.68 -3.39
C ALA A 15 6.21 2.80 -4.22
N SER A 16 7.22 1.97 -3.94
CA SER A 16 8.47 1.99 -4.73
C SER A 16 8.23 1.61 -6.20
N CYS A 17 7.42 0.59 -6.48
CA CYS A 17 7.10 0.21 -7.87
C CYS A 17 6.48 1.37 -8.66
N VAL A 18 5.57 2.13 -8.05
CA VAL A 18 4.94 3.27 -8.75
C VAL A 18 5.93 4.41 -8.93
N LEU A 19 6.79 4.70 -7.96
CA LEU A 19 7.85 5.70 -8.10
C LEU A 19 8.80 5.35 -9.26
N GLU A 20 9.23 4.10 -9.35
CA GLU A 20 10.08 3.59 -10.43
C GLU A 20 9.37 3.64 -11.79
N GLU A 21 8.12 3.19 -11.87
CA GLU A 21 7.33 3.20 -13.11
C GLU A 21 7.10 4.62 -13.64
N LEU A 22 6.95 5.59 -12.75
CA LEU A 22 6.80 6.99 -13.11
C LEU A 22 8.13 7.69 -13.43
N GLY A 23 9.27 7.06 -13.12
CA GLY A 23 10.60 7.64 -13.28
C GLY A 23 10.87 8.81 -12.34
N LEU A 24 10.28 8.77 -11.14
CA LEU A 24 10.45 9.82 -10.13
C LEU A 24 11.68 9.57 -9.27
N GLU A 25 12.50 10.59 -9.09
CA GLU A 25 13.59 10.54 -8.12
C GLU A 25 13.03 10.60 -6.69
N TYR A 26 13.55 9.70 -5.83
CA TYR A 26 13.15 9.64 -4.43
C TYR A 26 14.27 9.17 -3.53
N GLU A 27 14.19 9.53 -2.27
CA GLU A 27 15.10 9.08 -1.22
C GLU A 27 14.37 8.08 -0.31
N VAL A 28 14.97 6.90 -0.10
CA VAL A 28 14.41 5.91 0.82
C VAL A 28 14.79 6.26 2.26
N LYS A 29 13.78 6.35 3.11
CA LYS A 29 13.90 6.44 4.57
C LYS A 29 13.45 5.10 5.16
N PRO A 30 14.39 4.20 5.50
CA PRO A 30 14.05 2.88 6.00
C PRO A 30 13.38 2.96 7.37
N ILE A 31 12.33 2.16 7.55
CA ILE A 31 11.60 2.01 8.82
C ILE A 31 11.79 0.58 9.31
N ASN A 32 12.44 0.43 10.47
CA ASN A 32 12.58 -0.88 11.11
C ASN A 32 11.31 -1.23 11.90
N ILE A 33 10.39 -1.93 11.23
CA ILE A 33 9.11 -2.31 11.84
C ILE A 33 9.25 -3.31 12.98
N SER A 34 10.36 -4.06 13.04
CA SER A 34 10.61 -5.00 14.14
C SER A 34 11.08 -4.29 15.42
N GLU A 35 11.68 -3.11 15.30
CA GLU A 35 12.07 -2.26 16.43
C GLU A 35 11.01 -1.23 16.81
N GLY A 36 9.95 -1.14 16.02
CA GLY A 36 8.83 -0.25 16.34
C GLY A 36 8.98 1.18 15.83
N ASP A 37 9.88 1.45 14.88
CA ASP A 37 10.11 2.79 14.30
C ASP A 37 8.82 3.45 13.80
N GLN A 38 7.87 2.64 13.29
CA GLN A 38 6.57 3.13 12.81
C GLN A 38 5.69 3.71 13.93
N HIS A 39 6.08 3.56 15.20
CA HIS A 39 5.35 4.06 16.36
C HIS A 39 6.02 5.28 17.01
N THR A 40 7.17 5.71 16.50
CA THR A 40 7.85 6.90 16.99
C THR A 40 7.01 8.16 16.74
N PRO A 41 7.12 9.19 17.60
CA PRO A 41 6.41 10.45 17.39
C PRO A 41 6.72 11.11 16.04
N GLU A 42 7.96 11.01 15.59
CA GLU A 42 8.46 11.56 14.33
C GLU A 42 7.75 10.91 13.13
N PHE A 43 7.67 9.57 13.11
CA PHE A 43 6.96 8.89 12.04
C PHE A 43 5.44 9.10 12.13
N ARG A 44 4.87 9.12 13.33
CA ARG A 44 3.43 9.38 13.51
C ARG A 44 3.01 10.80 13.12
N ALA A 45 3.92 11.74 13.11
CA ALA A 45 3.66 13.07 12.56
C ALA A 45 3.48 13.04 11.03
N ILE A 46 4.11 12.07 10.34
CA ILE A 46 3.96 11.82 8.90
C ILE A 46 2.75 10.93 8.62
N ASN A 47 2.61 9.85 9.39
CA ASN A 47 1.50 8.90 9.27
C ASN A 47 0.91 8.55 10.66
N PRO A 48 -0.21 9.16 11.03
CA PRO A 48 -0.85 8.91 12.33
C PRO A 48 -1.30 7.46 12.53
N ASN A 49 -1.50 6.71 11.44
CA ASN A 49 -1.82 5.28 11.48
C ASN A 49 -0.63 4.42 11.98
N GLY A 50 0.61 4.95 11.94
CA GLY A 50 1.79 4.21 12.37
C GLY A 50 2.07 2.97 11.54
N ARG A 51 1.90 3.06 10.21
CA ARG A 51 2.15 1.97 9.25
C ARG A 51 2.92 2.49 8.04
N ILE A 52 3.71 1.61 7.43
CA ILE A 52 4.36 1.88 6.15
C ILE A 52 3.46 1.41 4.99
N PRO A 53 3.62 1.97 3.76
CA PRO A 53 4.47 3.09 3.40
C PRO A 53 3.86 4.46 3.74
N ALA A 54 4.70 5.48 3.76
CA ALA A 54 4.31 6.89 3.70
C ALA A 54 5.31 7.64 2.81
N ILE A 55 4.90 8.76 2.23
CA ILE A 55 5.79 9.66 1.50
C ILE A 55 5.70 11.07 2.06
N VAL A 56 6.79 11.84 1.89
CA VAL A 56 6.77 13.29 2.06
C VAL A 56 7.26 13.91 0.75
N ASP A 57 6.40 14.70 0.11
CA ASP A 57 6.77 15.44 -1.09
C ASP A 57 7.29 16.82 -0.71
N ARG A 58 8.62 17.00 -0.79
CA ARG A 58 9.31 18.23 -0.43
C ARG A 58 8.98 19.39 -1.38
N ASP A 59 8.71 19.08 -2.64
CA ASP A 59 8.39 20.10 -3.65
C ASP A 59 6.93 20.58 -3.57
N ALA A 60 6.09 19.84 -2.83
CA ALA A 60 4.69 20.18 -2.56
C ALA A 60 4.47 20.73 -1.14
N GLY A 61 5.39 21.53 -0.62
CA GLY A 61 5.27 22.14 0.71
C GLY A 61 5.39 21.12 1.85
N ASN A 62 6.16 20.06 1.67
CA ASN A 62 6.31 18.94 2.62
C ASN A 62 5.01 18.17 2.83
N LEU A 63 4.23 17.98 1.78
CA LEU A 63 2.99 17.21 1.85
C LEU A 63 3.28 15.76 2.24
N ALA A 64 2.74 15.33 3.37
CA ALA A 64 2.78 13.94 3.78
C ALA A 64 1.56 13.20 3.21
N VAL A 65 1.80 12.03 2.60
CA VAL A 65 0.74 11.15 2.10
C VAL A 65 1.00 9.74 2.63
N PHE A 66 0.02 9.15 3.24
CA PHE A 66 0.03 7.76 3.70
C PHE A 66 -1.10 6.97 3.05
N GLU A 67 -1.15 5.65 3.26
CA GLU A 67 -1.90 4.64 2.52
C GLU A 67 -1.33 4.40 1.12
N SER A 68 -0.89 3.17 0.86
CA SER A 68 -0.23 2.85 -0.43
C SER A 68 -1.10 3.14 -1.65
N GLY A 69 -2.42 2.96 -1.54
CA GLY A 69 -3.36 3.33 -2.62
C GLY A 69 -3.46 4.84 -2.84
N ALA A 70 -3.49 5.62 -1.77
CA ALA A 70 -3.50 7.08 -1.86
C ALA A 70 -2.17 7.62 -2.43
N ILE A 71 -1.05 7.03 -2.04
CA ILE A 71 0.28 7.35 -2.60
C ILE A 71 0.29 7.11 -4.10
N MET A 72 -0.19 5.95 -4.57
CA MET A 72 -0.28 5.63 -6.00
C MET A 72 -1.11 6.66 -6.77
N ILE A 73 -2.29 7.01 -6.25
CA ILE A 73 -3.17 8.01 -6.87
C ILE A 73 -2.49 9.38 -6.90
N TYR A 74 -1.91 9.82 -5.79
CA TYR A 74 -1.21 11.10 -5.69
C TYR A 74 -0.08 11.24 -6.71
N LEU A 75 0.79 10.21 -6.80
CA LEU A 75 1.91 10.20 -7.73
C LEU A 75 1.46 10.18 -9.18
N ALA A 76 0.40 9.44 -9.49
CA ALA A 76 -0.21 9.41 -10.82
C ALA A 76 -0.79 10.78 -11.20
N GLU A 77 -1.50 11.43 -10.30
CA GLU A 77 -2.03 12.80 -10.51
C GLU A 77 -0.91 13.83 -10.67
N LYS A 78 0.11 13.76 -9.82
CA LYS A 78 1.28 14.66 -9.88
C LYS A 78 1.99 14.60 -11.23
N THR A 79 2.07 13.43 -11.83
CA THR A 79 2.80 13.22 -13.09
C THR A 79 1.90 13.23 -14.33
N GLY A 80 0.59 13.14 -14.17
CA GLY A 80 -0.36 12.99 -15.28
C GLY A 80 -0.23 11.65 -16.01
N LYS A 81 0.35 10.62 -15.35
CA LYS A 81 0.55 9.29 -15.92
C LYS A 81 -0.21 8.24 -15.10
N LEU A 82 -0.47 7.06 -15.69
CA LEU A 82 -1.10 5.89 -15.07
C LEU A 82 -2.58 6.09 -14.66
N LEU A 83 -3.06 7.31 -14.54
CA LEU A 83 -4.42 7.62 -14.16
C LEU A 83 -5.08 8.48 -15.26
N PRO A 84 -6.06 7.93 -16.02
CA PRO A 84 -6.78 8.69 -17.03
C PRO A 84 -7.46 9.94 -16.46
N SER A 85 -7.57 10.98 -17.28
CA SER A 85 -8.23 12.23 -16.88
C SER A 85 -9.75 12.20 -17.07
N ASP A 86 -10.24 11.33 -17.98
CA ASP A 86 -11.68 11.17 -18.19
C ASP A 86 -12.32 10.38 -17.03
N ILE A 87 -13.57 10.69 -16.74
CA ILE A 87 -14.31 10.13 -15.60
C ILE A 87 -14.38 8.60 -15.66
N ALA A 88 -14.64 8.04 -16.84
CA ALA A 88 -14.82 6.60 -16.99
C ALA A 88 -13.49 5.84 -16.79
N GLY A 89 -12.42 6.29 -17.48
CA GLY A 89 -11.11 5.68 -17.34
C GLY A 89 -10.56 5.81 -15.93
N ARG A 90 -10.69 7.01 -15.34
CA ARG A 90 -10.30 7.27 -13.95
C ARG A 90 -11.05 6.34 -12.99
N SER A 91 -12.36 6.20 -13.13
CA SER A 91 -13.17 5.34 -12.27
C SER A 91 -12.77 3.87 -12.38
N ARG A 92 -12.43 3.39 -13.59
CA ARG A 92 -11.94 2.02 -13.79
C ARG A 92 -10.62 1.76 -13.07
N VAL A 93 -9.69 2.70 -13.10
CA VAL A 93 -8.41 2.55 -12.36
C VAL A 93 -8.66 2.57 -10.86
N ILE A 94 -9.42 3.54 -10.37
CA ILE A 94 -9.70 3.68 -8.93
C ILE A 94 -10.43 2.44 -8.39
N GLN A 95 -11.39 1.86 -9.11
CA GLN A 95 -12.08 0.64 -8.64
C GLN A 95 -11.10 -0.51 -8.40
N TRP A 96 -10.07 -0.69 -9.25
CA TRP A 96 -9.07 -1.74 -9.07
C TRP A 96 -8.08 -1.42 -7.95
N VAL A 97 -7.73 -0.15 -7.77
CA VAL A 97 -6.98 0.28 -6.59
C VAL A 97 -7.77 -0.02 -5.31
N MET A 98 -9.06 0.32 -5.27
CA MET A 98 -9.91 0.04 -4.11
C MET A 98 -10.14 -1.46 -3.90
N PHE A 99 -10.27 -2.25 -4.97
CA PHE A 99 -10.35 -3.70 -4.89
C PHE A 99 -9.10 -4.31 -4.22
N GLN A 100 -7.91 -3.79 -4.55
CA GLN A 100 -6.67 -4.19 -3.88
C GLN A 100 -6.66 -3.72 -2.41
N MET A 101 -7.00 -2.45 -2.15
CA MET A 101 -6.90 -1.85 -0.82
C MET A 101 -7.96 -2.38 0.17
N GLY A 102 -9.16 -2.68 -0.32
CA GLY A 102 -10.25 -3.19 0.51
C GLY A 102 -10.36 -4.72 0.54
N GLY A 103 -9.76 -5.40 -0.42
CA GLY A 103 -9.86 -6.85 -0.59
C GLY A 103 -8.52 -7.57 -0.53
N ILE A 104 -7.77 -7.57 -1.63
CA ILE A 104 -6.56 -8.41 -1.78
C ILE A 104 -5.56 -8.17 -0.65
N GLY A 105 -5.16 -6.92 -0.43
CA GLY A 105 -4.15 -6.57 0.58
C GLY A 105 -4.54 -7.02 1.99
N PRO A 106 -5.70 -6.60 2.51
CA PRO A 106 -6.15 -6.98 3.84
C PRO A 106 -6.37 -8.49 4.00
N MET A 107 -6.99 -9.16 3.03
CA MET A 107 -7.31 -10.59 3.15
C MET A 107 -6.05 -11.45 3.06
N MET A 108 -5.11 -11.14 2.19
CA MET A 108 -3.81 -11.80 2.15
C MET A 108 -3.01 -11.56 3.43
N GLY A 109 -3.08 -10.35 3.99
CA GLY A 109 -2.46 -10.03 5.27
C GLY A 109 -3.01 -10.92 6.39
N GLN A 110 -4.32 -11.04 6.52
CA GLN A 110 -4.98 -11.89 7.51
C GLN A 110 -4.69 -13.37 7.26
N ALA A 111 -4.74 -13.84 6.01
CA ALA A 111 -4.38 -15.21 5.68
C ALA A 111 -2.95 -15.55 6.14
N ASN A 112 -2.01 -14.65 5.91
CA ASN A 112 -0.63 -14.82 6.34
C ASN A 112 -0.49 -14.83 7.87
N VAL A 113 -1.19 -13.91 8.57
CA VAL A 113 -1.18 -13.85 10.04
C VAL A 113 -1.69 -15.17 10.63
N PHE A 114 -2.88 -15.61 10.28
CA PHE A 114 -3.48 -16.82 10.87
C PHE A 114 -2.77 -18.11 10.47
N PHE A 115 -2.18 -18.15 9.29
CA PHE A 115 -1.44 -19.34 8.83
C PHE A 115 -0.03 -19.43 9.43
N ARG A 116 0.69 -18.30 9.58
CA ARG A 116 2.12 -18.29 9.95
C ARG A 116 2.41 -17.80 11.36
N TYR A 117 1.76 -16.73 11.79
CA TYR A 117 2.21 -15.94 12.94
C TYR A 117 1.29 -16.06 14.15
N PHE A 118 0.02 -16.38 13.96
CA PHE A 118 -0.91 -16.49 15.08
C PHE A 118 -0.50 -17.66 16.00
N PRO A 119 -0.50 -17.48 17.33
CA PRO A 119 0.01 -18.49 18.27
C PRO A 119 -0.76 -19.81 18.21
N GLU A 120 -2.05 -19.75 17.93
CA GLU A 120 -2.94 -20.92 17.85
C GLU A 120 -3.32 -21.21 16.40
N LYS A 121 -3.43 -22.50 16.04
CA LYS A 121 -3.93 -22.92 14.73
C LYS A 121 -5.46 -22.89 14.71
N LEU A 122 -6.02 -21.74 14.37
CA LEU A 122 -7.47 -21.55 14.22
C LEU A 122 -7.91 -21.91 12.81
N GLN A 123 -8.14 -23.20 12.55
CA GLN A 123 -8.44 -23.70 11.21
C GLN A 123 -9.61 -22.96 10.53
N PRO A 124 -10.74 -22.63 11.21
CA PRO A 124 -11.82 -21.89 10.57
C PRO A 124 -11.41 -20.47 10.08
N ALA A 125 -10.50 -19.81 10.80
CA ALA A 125 -9.97 -18.51 10.37
C ALA A 125 -9.03 -18.67 9.18
N ILE A 126 -8.15 -19.67 9.21
CA ILE A 126 -7.25 -20.00 8.10
C ILE A 126 -8.06 -20.28 6.83
N ASP A 127 -9.04 -21.16 6.90
CA ASP A 127 -9.89 -21.52 5.76
C ASP A 127 -10.66 -20.31 5.21
N ARG A 128 -11.24 -19.49 6.10
CA ARG A 128 -11.96 -18.28 5.71
C ARG A 128 -11.09 -17.35 4.87
N TYR A 129 -9.92 -17.00 5.37
CA TYR A 129 -9.07 -16.01 4.67
C TYR A 129 -8.39 -16.59 3.44
N GLN A 130 -8.00 -17.85 3.44
CA GLN A 130 -7.46 -18.52 2.24
C GLN A 130 -8.51 -18.65 1.14
N ASN A 131 -9.75 -19.02 1.47
CA ASN A 131 -10.84 -19.09 0.51
C ASN A 131 -11.18 -17.70 -0.07
N GLU A 132 -11.19 -16.65 0.77
CA GLU A 132 -11.41 -15.29 0.29
C GLU A 132 -10.27 -14.82 -0.61
N CYS A 133 -9.01 -15.11 -0.28
CA CYS A 133 -7.89 -14.83 -1.17
C CYS A 133 -8.07 -15.52 -2.53
N ARG A 134 -8.45 -16.80 -2.55
CA ARG A 134 -8.71 -17.54 -3.78
C ARG A 134 -9.78 -16.84 -4.62
N ARG A 135 -10.93 -16.53 -4.02
CA ARG A 135 -12.02 -15.82 -4.69
C ARG A 135 -11.55 -14.48 -5.31
N LEU A 136 -10.77 -13.70 -4.56
CA LEU A 136 -10.25 -12.42 -5.04
C LEU A 136 -9.29 -12.57 -6.23
N PHE A 137 -8.44 -13.60 -6.21
CA PHE A 137 -7.57 -13.92 -7.34
C PHE A 137 -8.34 -14.44 -8.56
N GLU A 138 -9.39 -15.22 -8.38
CA GLU A 138 -10.28 -15.63 -9.47
C GLU A 138 -10.95 -14.42 -10.14
N VAL A 139 -11.38 -13.42 -9.35
CA VAL A 139 -11.90 -12.16 -9.90
C VAL A 139 -10.83 -11.42 -10.69
N LEU A 140 -9.60 -11.35 -10.17
CA LEU A 140 -8.50 -10.68 -10.86
C LEU A 140 -8.10 -11.40 -12.16
N ASP A 141 -8.09 -12.73 -12.16
CA ASP A 141 -7.77 -13.56 -13.33
C ASP A 141 -8.82 -13.45 -14.44
N SER A 142 -10.07 -13.17 -14.08
CA SER A 142 -11.18 -13.00 -15.03
C SER A 142 -11.23 -11.62 -15.71
N HIS A 143 -10.41 -10.70 -15.29
CA HIS A 143 -10.31 -9.34 -15.82
C HIS A 143 -9.26 -9.26 -16.92
#